data_93945a35016811deec42353cc8c2acdf
#
_entry.id   93945a35016811deec42353cc8c2acdf
#
_cell.length_a   1.000
_cell.length_b   1.000
_cell.length_c   1.000
_cell.angle_alpha   90.00
_cell.angle_beta   90.00
_cell.angle_gamma   90.00
#
_symmetry.space_group_name_H-M   'P 1'
#
loop_
_entity.id
_entity.type
_entity.pdbx_description
1 polymer ?
#
loop_
_entity_poly.entity_id
_entity_poly.type
_entity_poly.pdbx_seq_one_letter_code
_entity_poly.pdbx_strand_id
1 'polypeptide(L)'
;MRKFLCFAAALSVALATFAQSGTNSPYSQYGLGQLSEQSGGFNRGMNGLALGFHEHNQVNHLNPASYSEIDSLTFIFDVGMSGQVTNFKEGGKKLNANNADFEYAVAAFRAFRHLGVSFGILPYTNVGYNYSQAVDLNDGNKTVATNTYSGTGGIHLVYLGAGWQPLRGLSIGANVGYLWGGYTRTVVNSYSDSYANSLVKRYTADVRNYKLDLGLQYTAKLSKKDELTVGLSYSLGHEIGGEPLLEIVSQNTQTGVADTTSSANSGNKLQLEIPHSYGVGFMYNNNNKVKVGVDYNLQQWSKVKHPVSVGGDGTALYQMAEGVFNDRHKITLGTEICPGAESRSFIKRIRYRAGVSYTSPYLKIGNQDGPKEFSASVGFGIPIMNAYNSRSILNISGKWVNLKSGQFITENTFMLNIGLTFNERWFAKWKVE
;
A
#
# COMPACT_ATOMS: atom_id res chain seq x y z
N MET A 1 7.55 -5.00 32.49
CA MET A 1 6.07 -4.88 32.53
C MET A 1 5.56 -3.62 31.81
N ARG A 2 5.96 -2.39 32.16
CA ARG A 2 5.46 -1.16 31.49
C ARG A 2 5.68 -1.15 29.98
N LYS A 3 6.83 -1.60 29.48
CA LYS A 3 7.12 -1.68 28.02
C LYS A 3 6.23 -2.70 27.29
N PHE A 4 5.90 -3.82 27.95
CA PHE A 4 5.00 -4.84 27.41
C PHE A 4 3.55 -4.35 27.36
N LEU A 5 3.12 -3.58 28.35
CA LEU A 5 1.82 -2.91 28.37
C LEU A 5 1.67 -1.87 27.26
N CYS A 6 2.72 -1.08 26.99
CA CYS A 6 2.73 -0.13 25.85
C CYS A 6 2.66 -0.87 24.52
N PHE A 7 3.36 -2.01 24.38
CA PHE A 7 3.31 -2.83 23.17
C PHE A 7 1.91 -3.46 22.98
N ALA A 8 1.33 -4.03 24.03
CA ALA A 8 -0.02 -4.58 24.00
C ALA A 8 -1.09 -3.52 23.72
N ALA A 9 -0.93 -2.30 24.28
CA ALA A 9 -1.81 -1.17 24.01
C ALA A 9 -1.69 -0.69 22.57
N ALA A 10 -0.47 -0.59 22.02
CA ALA A 10 -0.24 -0.22 20.61
C ALA A 10 -0.82 -1.28 19.66
N LEU A 11 -0.69 -2.55 19.99
CA LEU A 11 -1.26 -3.66 19.21
C LEU A 11 -2.78 -3.66 19.26
N SER A 12 -3.39 -3.38 20.43
CA SER A 12 -4.86 -3.31 20.57
C SER A 12 -5.46 -2.09 19.86
N VAL A 13 -4.77 -0.95 19.85
CA VAL A 13 -5.18 0.22 19.05
C VAL A 13 -5.08 -0.08 17.56
N ALA A 14 -3.99 -0.74 17.12
CA ALA A 14 -3.85 -1.17 15.74
C ALA A 14 -5.01 -2.10 15.31
N LEU A 15 -5.39 -3.06 16.13
CA LEU A 15 -6.49 -3.99 15.83
C LEU A 15 -7.86 -3.29 15.75
N ALA A 16 -8.07 -2.21 16.50
CA ALA A 16 -9.33 -1.44 16.48
C ALA A 16 -9.47 -0.58 15.21
N THR A 17 -8.37 -0.20 14.57
CA THR A 17 -8.38 0.65 13.36
C THR A 17 -8.66 -0.13 12.07
N PHE A 18 -8.58 -1.46 12.06
CA PHE A 18 -8.93 -2.29 10.90
C PHE A 18 -10.42 -2.23 10.50
N ALA A 19 -11.26 -1.56 11.28
CA ALA A 19 -12.68 -1.39 10.98
C ALA A 19 -12.97 -0.23 10.01
N GLN A 20 -12.01 0.65 9.75
CA GLN A 20 -12.16 1.75 8.78
C GLN A 20 -11.33 1.47 7.53
N SER A 21 -11.92 1.76 6.37
CA SER A 21 -11.22 1.67 5.10
C SER A 21 -10.15 2.77 4.99
N GLY A 22 -8.92 2.39 4.64
CA GLY A 22 -7.79 3.31 4.46
C GLY A 22 -7.91 4.29 3.29
N THR A 23 -9.06 4.34 2.61
CA THR A 23 -9.30 5.22 1.46
C THR A 23 -10.75 5.64 1.35
N ASN A 24 -10.98 6.80 0.69
CA ASN A 24 -12.31 7.24 0.23
C ASN A 24 -12.35 7.37 -1.30
N SER A 25 -11.35 6.85 -2.00
CA SER A 25 -11.20 7.00 -3.44
C SER A 25 -12.22 6.17 -4.22
N PRO A 26 -13.04 6.77 -5.10
CA PRO A 26 -13.89 6.05 -6.05
C PRO A 26 -13.10 5.07 -6.93
N TYR A 27 -11.82 5.31 -7.17
CA TYR A 27 -10.98 4.38 -7.94
C TYR A 27 -10.74 3.04 -7.24
N SER A 28 -10.97 2.96 -5.91
CA SER A 28 -10.89 1.70 -5.17
C SER A 28 -12.00 0.69 -5.51
N GLN A 29 -12.96 1.09 -6.34
CA GLN A 29 -13.97 0.17 -6.88
C GLN A 29 -13.43 -0.78 -7.96
N TYR A 30 -12.25 -0.51 -8.51
CA TYR A 30 -11.67 -1.31 -9.59
C TYR A 30 -10.58 -2.25 -9.10
N GLY A 31 -10.36 -3.33 -9.83
CA GLY A 31 -9.31 -4.31 -9.57
C GLY A 31 -9.37 -4.91 -8.16
N LEU A 32 -8.25 -4.96 -7.48
CA LEU A 32 -8.16 -5.41 -6.08
C LEU A 32 -8.45 -4.30 -5.06
N GLY A 33 -8.77 -3.09 -5.51
CA GLY A 33 -8.85 -1.88 -4.70
C GLY A 33 -7.68 -0.93 -4.95
N GLN A 34 -7.57 0.11 -4.13
CA GLN A 34 -6.42 1.01 -4.15
C GLN A 34 -5.21 0.30 -3.55
N LEU A 35 -4.13 0.20 -4.32
CA LEU A 35 -2.87 -0.38 -3.85
C LEU A 35 -2.27 0.50 -2.75
N SER A 36 -1.98 -0.11 -1.59
CA SER A 36 -1.37 0.60 -0.48
C SER A 36 0.10 0.90 -0.74
N GLU A 37 0.58 2.00 -0.16
CA GLU A 37 2.00 2.31 -0.18
C GLU A 37 2.71 1.44 0.86
N GLN A 38 3.37 0.38 0.38
CA GLN A 38 4.10 -0.56 1.23
C GLN A 38 5.49 0.01 1.57
N SER A 39 5.56 1.14 2.28
CA SER A 39 6.82 1.78 2.67
C SER A 39 6.83 2.09 4.16
N GLY A 40 8.00 1.97 4.79
CA GLY A 40 8.21 2.33 6.19
C GLY A 40 8.31 3.84 6.40
N GLY A 41 8.34 4.30 7.66
CA GLY A 41 8.33 5.72 7.99
C GLY A 41 9.47 6.52 7.36
N PHE A 42 10.65 5.93 7.22
CA PHE A 42 11.78 6.62 6.61
C PHE A 42 11.65 6.76 5.08
N ASN A 43 11.12 5.73 4.40
CA ASN A 43 10.91 5.74 2.96
C ASN A 43 9.82 6.74 2.55
N ARG A 44 8.78 6.92 3.37
CA ARG A 44 7.66 7.83 3.09
C ARG A 44 8.10 9.27 2.91
N GLY A 45 9.12 9.71 3.66
CA GLY A 45 9.73 11.02 3.47
C GLY A 45 10.43 11.20 2.12
N MET A 46 10.77 10.10 1.45
CA MET A 46 11.40 10.04 0.13
C MET A 46 10.45 9.46 -0.94
N ASN A 47 9.15 9.57 -0.70
CA ASN A 47 8.09 9.11 -1.61
C ASN A 47 8.13 7.60 -1.94
N GLY A 48 8.61 6.78 -1.01
CA GLY A 48 8.69 5.33 -1.13
C GLY A 48 9.98 4.81 -1.78
N LEU A 49 11.02 5.65 -1.94
CA LEU A 49 12.34 5.21 -2.41
C LEU A 49 12.92 4.17 -1.45
N ALA A 50 13.31 2.99 -1.96
CA ALA A 50 13.65 1.87 -1.09
C ALA A 50 14.68 0.88 -1.64
N LEU A 51 14.71 0.61 -2.94
CA LEU A 51 15.34 -0.60 -3.48
C LEU A 51 16.86 -0.64 -3.27
N GLY A 52 17.53 0.50 -3.41
CA GLY A 52 18.94 0.65 -3.12
C GLY A 52 19.25 1.04 -1.66
N PHE A 53 18.25 1.17 -0.80
CA PHE A 53 18.44 1.64 0.57
C PHE A 53 18.92 0.51 1.48
N HIS A 54 20.12 0.65 2.06
CA HIS A 54 20.83 -0.35 2.82
C HIS A 54 21.31 0.25 4.15
N GLU A 55 20.43 0.22 5.17
CA GLU A 55 20.64 0.89 6.46
C GLU A 55 20.60 -0.10 7.62
N HIS A 56 21.43 0.17 8.62
CA HIS A 56 21.61 -0.71 9.78
C HIS A 56 20.55 -0.52 10.88
N ASN A 57 19.84 0.60 10.89
CA ASN A 57 18.95 1.02 12.00
C ASN A 57 17.50 1.27 11.57
N GLN A 58 17.10 0.78 10.39
CA GLN A 58 15.76 0.92 9.85
C GLN A 58 15.34 -0.36 9.13
N VAL A 59 14.04 -0.64 9.10
CA VAL A 59 13.51 -1.82 8.43
C VAL A 59 13.03 -1.45 7.04
N ASN A 60 13.65 -2.00 6.01
CA ASN A 60 13.28 -1.80 4.62
C ASN A 60 12.70 -3.09 4.03
N HIS A 61 11.42 -3.34 4.23
CA HIS A 61 10.75 -4.57 3.78
C HIS A 61 10.46 -4.61 2.27
N LEU A 62 10.63 -3.49 1.55
CA LEU A 62 10.50 -3.44 0.09
C LEU A 62 11.66 -4.13 -0.64
N ASN A 63 12.83 -4.24 0.02
CA ASN A 63 13.93 -5.06 -0.47
C ASN A 63 14.51 -5.87 0.69
N PRO A 64 14.14 -7.16 0.83
CA PRO A 64 14.55 -7.98 1.98
C PRO A 64 16.06 -8.23 2.08
N ALA A 65 16.85 -8.01 1.02
CA ALA A 65 18.30 -8.07 1.07
C ALA A 65 18.91 -7.09 2.09
N SER A 66 18.21 -5.95 2.34
CA SER A 66 18.66 -4.92 3.29
C SER A 66 18.69 -5.39 4.75
N TYR A 67 17.99 -6.46 5.11
CA TYR A 67 18.00 -6.96 6.50
C TYR A 67 19.35 -7.46 6.94
N SER A 68 20.24 -7.86 6.01
CA SER A 68 21.60 -8.31 6.30
C SER A 68 22.46 -7.26 7.02
N GLU A 69 22.09 -5.96 6.92
CA GLU A 69 22.84 -4.84 7.50
C GLU A 69 22.40 -4.49 8.93
N ILE A 70 21.27 -5.03 9.40
CA ILE A 70 20.75 -4.74 10.75
C ILE A 70 21.84 -4.93 11.81
N ASP A 71 21.96 -3.96 12.70
CA ASP A 71 22.94 -3.95 13.79
C ASP A 71 22.81 -5.17 14.70
N SER A 72 23.95 -5.64 15.22
CA SER A 72 23.98 -6.71 16.21
C SER A 72 23.42 -6.26 17.56
N LEU A 73 22.85 -7.21 18.31
CA LEU A 73 22.30 -6.99 19.65
C LEU A 73 21.20 -5.92 19.71
N THR A 74 20.53 -5.66 18.59
CA THR A 74 19.41 -4.72 18.51
C THR A 74 18.14 -5.40 18.08
N PHE A 75 17.02 -4.89 18.58
CA PHE A 75 15.68 -5.17 18.08
C PHE A 75 15.07 -3.87 17.61
N ILE A 76 14.70 -3.81 16.35
CA ILE A 76 14.04 -2.67 15.73
C ILE A 76 12.56 -2.97 15.66
N PHE A 77 11.74 -2.06 16.14
CA PHE A 77 10.30 -2.07 15.95
C PHE A 77 9.88 -0.74 15.34
N ASP A 78 9.17 -0.78 14.22
CA ASP A 78 8.72 0.41 13.48
C ASP A 78 7.22 0.32 13.24
N VAL A 79 6.49 1.37 13.61
CA VAL A 79 5.04 1.48 13.46
C VAL A 79 4.70 2.82 12.84
N GLY A 80 3.73 2.82 11.93
CA GLY A 80 3.32 4.03 11.23
C GLY A 80 1.81 4.17 11.10
N MET A 81 1.38 5.42 11.16
CA MET A 81 -0.01 5.87 10.97
C MET A 81 -0.03 7.03 10.00
N SER A 82 -1.13 7.21 9.29
CA SER A 82 -1.36 8.37 8.44
C SER A 82 -2.71 9.02 8.71
N GLY A 83 -2.76 10.32 8.44
CA GLY A 83 -4.01 11.07 8.31
C GLY A 83 -4.02 11.77 6.97
N GLN A 84 -5.13 11.73 6.25
CA GLN A 84 -5.22 12.29 4.91
C GLN A 84 -6.50 13.10 4.70
N VAL A 85 -6.36 14.12 3.85
CA VAL A 85 -7.46 14.92 3.33
C VAL A 85 -7.44 14.83 1.83
N THR A 86 -8.51 14.32 1.22
CA THR A 86 -8.63 14.18 -0.22
C THR A 86 -9.68 15.15 -0.75
N ASN A 87 -9.29 15.95 -1.73
CA ASN A 87 -10.14 16.85 -2.47
C ASN A 87 -10.48 16.22 -3.82
N PHE A 88 -11.74 15.89 -4.01
CA PHE A 88 -12.31 15.34 -5.26
C PHE A 88 -12.85 16.47 -6.12
N LYS A 89 -12.60 16.40 -7.43
CA LYS A 89 -13.10 17.37 -8.42
C LYS A 89 -13.60 16.66 -9.66
N GLU A 90 -14.87 16.90 -10.01
CA GLU A 90 -15.53 16.40 -11.20
C GLU A 90 -16.61 17.38 -11.67
N GLY A 91 -16.67 17.68 -12.98
CA GLY A 91 -17.75 18.51 -13.57
C GLY A 91 -17.98 19.86 -12.87
N GLY A 92 -16.92 20.49 -12.33
CA GLY A 92 -17.02 21.75 -11.58
C GLY A 92 -17.41 21.58 -10.10
N LYS A 93 -17.87 20.41 -9.66
CA LYS A 93 -18.17 20.11 -8.27
C LYS A 93 -16.90 19.74 -7.52
N LYS A 94 -16.85 20.08 -6.22
CA LYS A 94 -15.74 19.76 -5.32
C LYS A 94 -16.31 19.12 -4.05
N LEU A 95 -15.64 18.06 -3.57
CA LEU A 95 -15.95 17.38 -2.32
C LEU A 95 -14.66 17.10 -1.59
N ASN A 96 -14.67 17.20 -0.27
CA ASN A 96 -13.54 16.81 0.58
C ASN A 96 -13.93 15.60 1.42
N ALA A 97 -12.98 14.68 1.59
CA ALA A 97 -13.09 13.59 2.53
C ALA A 97 -11.82 13.48 3.36
N ASN A 98 -11.99 13.12 4.63
CA ASN A 98 -10.90 12.89 5.57
C ASN A 98 -10.82 11.41 5.90
N ASN A 99 -9.63 10.91 6.09
CA ASN A 99 -9.40 9.54 6.53
C ASN A 99 -8.14 9.46 7.40
N ALA A 100 -8.08 8.45 8.27
CA ALA A 100 -6.90 8.09 9.03
C ALA A 100 -6.72 6.59 8.93
N ASP A 101 -5.48 6.14 8.78
CA ASP A 101 -5.17 4.74 8.57
C ASP A 101 -3.95 4.29 9.37
N PHE A 102 -3.97 3.00 9.71
CA PHE A 102 -2.81 2.27 10.17
C PHE A 102 -2.03 1.78 8.95
N GLU A 103 -0.75 2.15 8.87
CA GLU A 103 0.02 1.94 7.67
C GLU A 103 0.91 0.69 7.72
N TYR A 104 1.50 0.43 8.89
CA TYR A 104 2.37 -0.74 9.09
C TYR A 104 2.78 -0.91 10.55
N ALA A 105 3.08 -2.15 10.94
CA ALA A 105 3.89 -2.49 12.10
C ALA A 105 4.88 -3.56 11.66
N VAL A 106 6.16 -3.26 11.74
CA VAL A 106 7.24 -4.16 11.33
C VAL A 106 8.31 -4.23 12.41
N ALA A 107 8.96 -5.38 12.49
CA ALA A 107 10.06 -5.57 13.41
C ALA A 107 11.22 -6.28 12.71
N ALA A 108 12.43 -6.05 13.20
CA ALA A 108 13.60 -6.72 12.68
C ALA A 108 14.70 -6.85 13.73
N PHE A 109 15.51 -7.89 13.59
CA PHE A 109 16.68 -8.13 14.42
C PHE A 109 17.74 -8.93 13.65
N ARG A 110 18.98 -8.84 14.10
CA ARG A 110 20.05 -9.68 13.57
C ARG A 110 20.03 -11.04 14.27
N ALA A 111 19.75 -12.12 13.52
CA ALA A 111 19.75 -13.48 14.03
C ALA A 111 21.17 -14.06 14.15
N PHE A 112 21.99 -13.88 13.11
CA PHE A 112 23.38 -14.31 13.06
C PHE A 112 24.27 -13.25 12.38
N ARG A 113 25.57 -13.51 12.33
CA ARG A 113 26.48 -12.63 11.61
C ARG A 113 26.06 -12.51 10.15
N HIS A 114 25.79 -11.26 9.69
CA HIS A 114 25.32 -10.94 8.34
C HIS A 114 23.97 -11.55 7.94
N LEU A 115 23.17 -12.02 8.92
CA LEU A 115 21.83 -12.52 8.71
C LEU A 115 20.85 -11.74 9.57
N GLY A 116 19.99 -10.95 8.95
CA GLY A 116 18.89 -10.26 9.59
C GLY A 116 17.55 -10.94 9.29
N VAL A 117 16.63 -10.84 10.23
CA VAL A 117 15.25 -11.35 10.12
C VAL A 117 14.30 -10.18 10.35
N SER A 118 13.24 -10.12 9.58
CA SER A 118 12.17 -9.14 9.72
C SER A 118 10.81 -9.80 9.61
N PHE A 119 9.85 -9.26 10.34
CA PHE A 119 8.44 -9.68 10.26
C PHE A 119 7.53 -8.47 10.50
N GLY A 120 6.31 -8.55 10.02
CA GLY A 120 5.38 -7.45 10.20
C GLY A 120 4.04 -7.64 9.52
N ILE A 121 3.20 -6.63 9.70
CA ILE A 121 1.85 -6.54 9.17
C ILE A 121 1.68 -5.18 8.49
N LEU A 122 1.05 -5.17 7.32
CA LEU A 122 0.76 -3.97 6.55
C LEU A 122 -0.45 -4.19 5.62
N PRO A 123 -1.17 -3.14 5.24
CA PRO A 123 -2.20 -3.24 4.22
C PRO A 123 -1.55 -3.51 2.85
N TYR A 124 -2.20 -4.35 2.05
CA TYR A 124 -1.82 -4.60 0.65
C TYR A 124 -2.69 -3.79 -0.31
N THR A 125 -4.01 -3.78 -0.07
CA THR A 125 -4.98 -2.94 -0.79
C THR A 125 -6.04 -2.42 0.17
N ASN A 126 -6.68 -1.29 -0.20
CA ASN A 126 -7.81 -0.70 0.51
C ASN A 126 -8.99 -0.51 -0.44
N VAL A 127 -10.19 -0.81 0.03
CA VAL A 127 -11.46 -0.53 -0.66
C VAL A 127 -12.34 0.31 0.25
N GLY A 128 -12.67 1.52 -0.20
CA GLY A 128 -13.54 2.42 0.55
C GLY A 128 -14.06 3.54 -0.32
N TYR A 129 -15.35 3.53 -0.57
CA TYR A 129 -16.05 4.59 -1.29
C TYR A 129 -17.55 4.51 -1.01
N ASN A 130 -18.21 5.67 -1.08
CA ASN A 130 -19.67 5.76 -1.06
C ASN A 130 -20.07 7.05 -1.78
N TYR A 131 -20.70 6.91 -2.95
CA TYR A 131 -21.18 8.03 -3.73
C TYR A 131 -22.41 7.65 -4.55
N SER A 132 -23.20 8.64 -4.95
CA SER A 132 -24.41 8.43 -5.74
C SER A 132 -24.40 9.34 -6.96
N GLN A 133 -24.99 8.83 -8.05
CA GLN A 133 -25.21 9.55 -9.28
C GLN A 133 -26.68 9.45 -9.69
N ALA A 134 -27.34 10.59 -9.85
CA ALA A 134 -28.70 10.66 -10.36
C ALA A 134 -28.68 10.97 -11.86
N VAL A 135 -29.48 10.25 -12.62
CA VAL A 135 -29.63 10.39 -14.07
C VAL A 135 -31.13 10.53 -14.38
N ASP A 136 -31.50 11.60 -15.08
CA ASP A 136 -32.84 11.76 -15.60
C ASP A 136 -32.99 10.84 -16.84
N LEU A 137 -34.03 9.99 -16.84
CA LEU A 137 -34.25 9.03 -17.92
C LEU A 137 -34.91 9.67 -19.14
N ASN A 138 -35.38 10.94 -19.03
CA ASN A 138 -36.06 11.67 -20.09
C ASN A 138 -37.24 10.88 -20.71
N ASP A 139 -37.94 10.08 -19.90
CA ASP A 139 -39.02 9.19 -20.30
C ASP A 139 -40.40 9.88 -20.40
N GLY A 140 -40.45 11.20 -20.29
CA GLY A 140 -41.69 11.99 -20.23
C GLY A 140 -42.35 12.00 -18.84
N ASN A 141 -42.10 11.03 -18.00
CA ASN A 141 -42.57 10.92 -16.62
C ASN A 141 -41.64 11.59 -15.61
N LYS A 142 -40.53 12.15 -16.07
CA LYS A 142 -39.45 12.71 -15.23
C LYS A 142 -38.87 11.71 -14.22
N THR A 143 -38.82 10.44 -14.62
CA THR A 143 -38.24 9.40 -13.78
C THR A 143 -36.74 9.62 -13.62
N VAL A 144 -36.29 9.69 -12.37
CA VAL A 144 -34.88 9.80 -12.03
C VAL A 144 -34.34 8.42 -11.58
N ALA A 145 -33.35 7.92 -12.25
CA ALA A 145 -32.58 6.77 -11.81
C ALA A 145 -31.43 7.22 -10.90
N THR A 146 -31.33 6.66 -9.71
CA THR A 146 -30.22 6.92 -8.79
C THR A 146 -29.37 5.67 -8.66
N ASN A 147 -28.13 5.78 -9.06
CA ASN A 147 -27.11 4.75 -8.89
C ASN A 147 -26.26 5.08 -7.66
N THR A 148 -26.31 4.23 -6.64
CA THR A 148 -25.48 4.35 -5.44
C THR A 148 -24.40 3.30 -5.48
N TYR A 149 -23.15 3.75 -5.40
CA TYR A 149 -21.94 2.94 -5.40
C TYR A 149 -21.32 2.96 -4.02
N SER A 150 -21.12 1.80 -3.42
CA SER A 150 -20.43 1.67 -2.13
C SER A 150 -19.49 0.47 -2.13
N GLY A 151 -18.44 0.59 -1.38
CA GLY A 151 -17.48 -0.49 -1.23
C GLY A 151 -16.70 -0.37 0.06
N THR A 152 -16.40 -1.51 0.66
CA THR A 152 -15.60 -1.63 1.89
C THR A 152 -14.71 -2.85 1.84
N GLY A 153 -13.61 -2.82 2.60
CA GLY A 153 -12.70 -3.94 2.74
C GLY A 153 -11.27 -3.58 2.35
N GLY A 154 -10.50 -4.62 2.04
CA GLY A 154 -9.10 -4.55 1.66
C GLY A 154 -8.40 -5.86 1.95
N ILE A 155 -7.21 -6.01 1.40
CA ILE A 155 -6.35 -7.16 1.60
C ILE A 155 -5.17 -6.71 2.46
N HIS A 156 -4.82 -7.51 3.46
CA HIS A 156 -3.70 -7.29 4.37
C HIS A 156 -2.61 -8.32 4.11
N LEU A 157 -1.39 -7.98 4.50
CA LEU A 157 -0.22 -8.83 4.38
C LEU A 157 0.46 -8.95 5.75
N VAL A 158 0.65 -10.18 6.23
CA VAL A 158 1.65 -10.49 7.25
C VAL A 158 2.82 -11.17 6.58
N TYR A 159 4.04 -10.82 6.95
CA TYR A 159 5.23 -11.41 6.37
C TYR A 159 6.28 -11.79 7.40
N LEU A 160 7.08 -12.77 7.03
CA LEU A 160 8.34 -13.14 7.66
C LEU A 160 9.42 -13.15 6.58
N GLY A 161 10.54 -12.49 6.84
CA GLY A 161 11.61 -12.40 5.88
C GLY A 161 12.98 -12.54 6.49
N ALA A 162 13.95 -12.86 5.65
CA ALA A 162 15.36 -12.94 6.01
C ALA A 162 16.22 -12.32 4.90
N GLY A 163 17.32 -11.68 5.33
CA GLY A 163 18.33 -11.12 4.44
C GLY A 163 19.72 -11.54 4.91
N TRP A 164 20.53 -12.00 3.98
CA TRP A 164 21.87 -12.52 4.22
C TRP A 164 22.90 -11.92 3.27
N GLN A 165 24.07 -11.60 3.81
CA GLN A 165 25.20 -11.11 3.05
C GLN A 165 26.27 -12.22 2.91
N PRO A 166 26.19 -13.04 1.84
CA PRO A 166 27.16 -14.14 1.61
C PRO A 166 28.56 -13.65 1.28
N LEU A 167 28.66 -12.54 0.56
CA LEU A 167 29.92 -11.93 0.14
C LEU A 167 29.91 -10.45 0.49
N ARG A 168 31.08 -9.85 0.62
CA ARG A 168 31.21 -8.41 0.90
C ARG A 168 30.49 -7.60 -0.16
N GLY A 169 29.56 -6.77 0.27
CA GLY A 169 28.77 -5.90 -0.59
C GLY A 169 27.60 -6.58 -1.29
N LEU A 170 27.52 -7.92 -1.35
CA LEU A 170 26.41 -8.63 -1.96
C LEU A 170 25.46 -9.17 -0.90
N SER A 171 24.23 -8.73 -0.92
CA SER A 171 23.17 -9.16 -0.02
C SER A 171 21.98 -9.74 -0.81
N ILE A 172 21.42 -10.84 -0.32
CA ILE A 172 20.23 -11.50 -0.87
C ILE A 172 19.19 -11.62 0.22
N GLY A 173 17.93 -11.65 -0.13
CA GLY A 173 16.87 -11.80 0.86
C GLY A 173 15.55 -12.26 0.25
N ALA A 174 14.68 -12.74 1.12
CA ALA A 174 13.33 -13.15 0.75
C ALA A 174 12.34 -12.82 1.86
N ASN A 175 11.12 -12.45 1.47
CA ASN A 175 9.95 -12.38 2.32
C ASN A 175 8.94 -13.44 1.88
N VAL A 176 8.43 -14.20 2.81
CA VAL A 176 7.25 -15.06 2.64
C VAL A 176 6.12 -14.39 3.40
N GLY A 177 5.04 -14.08 2.71
CA GLY A 177 3.89 -13.40 3.26
C GLY A 177 2.62 -14.24 3.15
N TYR A 178 1.64 -13.89 3.97
CA TYR A 178 0.28 -14.38 3.91
C TYR A 178 -0.66 -13.20 3.68
N LEU A 179 -1.40 -13.28 2.57
CA LEU A 179 -2.44 -12.33 2.20
C LEU A 179 -3.77 -12.81 2.77
N TRP A 180 -4.49 -11.92 3.45
CA TRP A 180 -5.84 -12.22 3.92
C TRP A 180 -6.72 -10.97 3.85
N GLY A 181 -8.02 -11.20 3.78
CA GLY A 181 -9.04 -10.16 3.71
C GLY A 181 -9.78 -10.20 2.39
N GLY A 182 -10.68 -9.25 2.18
CA GLY A 182 -11.53 -9.24 1.01
C GLY A 182 -12.23 -7.91 0.84
N TYR A 183 -13.16 -7.88 -0.09
CA TYR A 183 -13.97 -6.69 -0.32
C TYR A 183 -15.43 -7.05 -0.57
N THR A 184 -16.29 -6.11 -0.22
CA THR A 184 -17.69 -6.07 -0.65
C THR A 184 -17.91 -4.78 -1.39
N ARG A 185 -18.40 -4.86 -2.62
CA ARG A 185 -18.79 -3.72 -3.47
C ARG A 185 -20.24 -3.86 -3.84
N THR A 186 -21.01 -2.79 -3.70
CA THR A 186 -22.43 -2.80 -3.94
C THR A 186 -22.80 -1.66 -4.87
N VAL A 187 -23.59 -1.96 -5.88
CA VAL A 187 -24.23 -0.98 -6.76
C VAL A 187 -25.73 -1.13 -6.60
N VAL A 188 -26.39 -0.07 -6.13
CA VAL A 188 -27.84 -0.02 -5.99
C VAL A 188 -28.40 0.90 -7.06
N ASN A 189 -29.23 0.36 -7.92
CA ASN A 189 -30.02 1.14 -8.88
C ASN A 189 -31.45 1.31 -8.31
N SER A 190 -31.85 2.51 -8.03
CA SER A 190 -33.19 2.85 -7.56
C SER A 190 -33.84 3.89 -8.48
N TYR A 191 -35.16 3.90 -8.55
CA TYR A 191 -35.91 4.78 -9.42
C TYR A 191 -36.86 5.64 -8.59
N SER A 192 -37.15 6.87 -9.05
CA SER A 192 -38.17 7.72 -8.44
C SER A 192 -39.58 7.19 -8.65
N ASP A 193 -39.78 6.30 -9.63
CA ASP A 193 -41.01 5.56 -9.84
C ASP A 193 -41.11 4.41 -8.82
N SER A 194 -42.14 4.43 -7.98
CA SER A 194 -42.37 3.42 -6.96
C SER A 194 -42.78 2.04 -7.51
N TYR A 195 -43.18 1.96 -8.77
CA TYR A 195 -43.51 0.71 -9.45
C TYR A 195 -42.33 0.01 -10.05
N ALA A 196 -41.19 0.73 -10.22
CA ALA A 196 -39.98 0.15 -10.72
C ALA A 196 -39.26 -0.63 -9.61
N ASN A 197 -38.79 -1.85 -9.91
CA ASN A 197 -37.96 -2.62 -9.00
C ASN A 197 -36.59 -1.98 -8.84
N SER A 198 -36.07 -1.96 -7.63
CA SER A 198 -34.66 -1.64 -7.40
C SER A 198 -33.80 -2.84 -7.73
N LEU A 199 -32.57 -2.58 -8.23
CA LEU A 199 -31.60 -3.61 -8.56
C LEU A 199 -30.33 -3.41 -7.70
N VAL A 200 -29.94 -4.46 -6.97
CA VAL A 200 -28.75 -4.47 -6.17
C VAL A 200 -27.75 -5.46 -6.76
N LYS A 201 -26.57 -4.98 -7.17
CA LYS A 201 -25.44 -5.82 -7.59
C LYS A 201 -24.40 -5.82 -6.48
N ARG A 202 -24.08 -6.99 -5.95
CA ARG A 202 -23.08 -7.17 -4.89
C ARG A 202 -21.94 -8.02 -5.40
N TYR A 203 -20.72 -7.47 -5.32
CA TYR A 203 -19.49 -8.15 -5.67
C TYR A 203 -18.71 -8.42 -4.38
N THR A 204 -18.37 -9.68 -4.12
CA THR A 204 -17.61 -10.09 -2.94
C THR A 204 -16.41 -10.92 -3.34
N ALA A 205 -15.35 -10.84 -2.56
CA ALA A 205 -14.21 -11.73 -2.64
C ALA A 205 -13.55 -11.85 -1.25
N ASP A 206 -13.03 -13.04 -0.90
CA ASP A 206 -12.29 -13.31 0.34
C ASP A 206 -10.97 -14.03 0.00
N VAL A 207 -9.85 -13.34 0.13
CA VAL A 207 -8.51 -13.80 -0.25
C VAL A 207 -7.81 -14.42 0.94
N ARG A 208 -7.23 -15.60 0.74
CA ARG A 208 -6.36 -16.30 1.68
C ARG A 208 -5.27 -17.03 0.92
N ASN A 209 -4.13 -16.38 0.73
CA ASN A 209 -3.06 -16.95 -0.09
C ASN A 209 -1.68 -16.43 0.34
N TYR A 210 -0.63 -16.97 -0.25
CA TYR A 210 0.73 -16.54 0.03
C TYR A 210 1.18 -15.38 -0.88
N LYS A 211 2.29 -14.73 -0.51
CA LYS A 211 3.04 -13.78 -1.31
C LYS A 211 4.52 -14.05 -1.12
N LEU A 212 5.28 -14.00 -2.21
CA LEU A 212 6.73 -14.20 -2.20
C LEU A 212 7.43 -13.00 -2.82
N ASP A 213 8.34 -12.38 -2.05
CA ASP A 213 9.20 -11.30 -2.52
C ASP A 213 10.67 -11.70 -2.36
N LEU A 214 11.44 -11.46 -3.41
CA LEU A 214 12.89 -11.69 -3.42
C LEU A 214 13.60 -10.36 -3.56
N GLY A 215 14.75 -10.23 -2.92
CA GLY A 215 15.60 -9.05 -2.97
C GLY A 215 17.06 -9.37 -3.19
N LEU A 216 17.73 -8.48 -3.89
CA LEU A 216 19.18 -8.49 -4.06
C LEU A 216 19.70 -7.08 -3.96
N GLN A 217 20.82 -6.89 -3.25
CA GLN A 217 21.55 -5.62 -3.21
C GLN A 217 23.04 -5.87 -3.38
N TYR A 218 23.66 -4.96 -4.13
CA TYR A 218 25.11 -4.92 -4.25
C TYR A 218 25.61 -3.51 -3.95
N THR A 219 26.44 -3.39 -2.89
CA THR A 219 27.04 -2.13 -2.46
C THR A 219 28.50 -2.09 -2.88
N ALA A 220 28.82 -1.20 -3.82
CA ALA A 220 30.17 -0.92 -4.29
C ALA A 220 30.74 0.29 -3.55
N LYS A 221 31.94 0.17 -2.97
CA LYS A 221 32.69 1.29 -2.40
C LYS A 221 33.44 1.99 -3.53
N LEU A 222 33.00 3.19 -3.91
CA LEU A 222 33.64 3.99 -4.95
C LEU A 222 34.86 4.73 -4.41
N SER A 223 34.77 5.17 -3.14
CA SER A 223 35.86 5.82 -2.43
C SER A 223 35.79 5.50 -0.92
N LYS A 224 36.65 6.15 -0.12
CA LYS A 224 36.57 6.04 1.36
C LYS A 224 35.28 6.63 1.94
N LYS A 225 34.58 7.48 1.19
CA LYS A 225 33.39 8.20 1.64
C LYS A 225 32.15 7.92 0.77
N ASP A 226 32.35 7.37 -0.43
CA ASP A 226 31.32 7.24 -1.42
C ASP A 226 31.00 5.77 -1.66
N GLU A 227 29.73 5.46 -1.60
CA GLU A 227 29.18 4.13 -1.86
C GLU A 227 28.03 4.23 -2.87
N LEU A 228 27.95 3.24 -3.74
CA LEU A 228 26.81 3.06 -4.66
C LEU A 228 26.19 1.71 -4.38
N THR A 229 24.92 1.70 -4.01
CA THR A 229 24.14 0.47 -3.86
C THR A 229 23.18 0.31 -5.02
N VAL A 230 23.23 -0.84 -5.68
CA VAL A 230 22.26 -1.27 -6.68
C VAL A 230 21.35 -2.29 -6.02
N GLY A 231 20.04 -2.06 -6.10
CA GLY A 231 19.03 -2.96 -5.55
C GLY A 231 18.13 -3.51 -6.63
N LEU A 232 17.84 -4.81 -6.54
CA LEU A 232 16.85 -5.49 -7.37
C LEU A 232 15.81 -6.11 -6.47
N SER A 233 14.55 -6.09 -6.92
CA SER A 233 13.45 -6.78 -6.26
C SER A 233 12.58 -7.52 -7.26
N TYR A 234 12.01 -8.63 -6.83
CA TYR A 234 11.06 -9.42 -7.59
C TYR A 234 9.94 -9.91 -6.69
N SER A 235 8.68 -9.71 -7.09
CA SER A 235 7.51 -10.32 -6.45
C SER A 235 6.85 -11.31 -7.41
N LEU A 236 6.57 -12.49 -6.91
CA LEU A 236 5.93 -13.56 -7.68
C LEU A 236 4.46 -13.23 -7.92
N GLY A 237 4.07 -13.15 -9.19
CA GLY A 237 2.68 -13.05 -9.62
C GLY A 237 2.04 -14.43 -9.72
N HIS A 238 0.83 -14.57 -9.20
CA HIS A 238 0.09 -15.83 -9.26
C HIS A 238 -1.39 -15.62 -8.90
N GLU A 239 -2.18 -16.66 -9.06
CA GLU A 239 -3.56 -16.71 -8.62
C GLU A 239 -3.65 -16.72 -7.10
N ILE A 240 -4.42 -15.79 -6.53
CA ILE A 240 -4.61 -15.67 -5.07
C ILE A 240 -5.98 -16.19 -4.61
N GLY A 241 -6.75 -16.83 -5.49
CA GLY A 241 -8.08 -17.37 -5.18
C GLY A 241 -9.12 -16.26 -5.00
N GLY A 242 -9.73 -16.20 -3.82
CA GLY A 242 -10.67 -15.15 -3.44
C GLY A 242 -12.13 -15.46 -3.71
N GLU A 243 -12.43 -16.51 -4.47
CA GLU A 243 -13.77 -16.99 -4.81
C GLU A 243 -14.73 -15.82 -5.16
N PRO A 244 -14.40 -14.99 -6.17
CA PRO A 244 -15.19 -13.82 -6.51
C PRO A 244 -16.64 -14.21 -6.85
N LEU A 245 -17.61 -13.55 -6.23
CA LEU A 245 -19.02 -13.79 -6.41
C LEU A 245 -19.72 -12.49 -6.83
N LEU A 246 -20.61 -12.60 -7.82
CA LEU A 246 -21.58 -11.56 -8.16
C LEU A 246 -22.98 -12.05 -7.79
N GLU A 247 -23.63 -11.33 -6.92
CA GLU A 247 -25.03 -11.51 -6.55
C GLU A 247 -25.86 -10.35 -7.10
N ILE A 248 -26.96 -10.66 -7.77
CA ILE A 248 -27.93 -9.67 -8.27
C ILE A 248 -29.26 -9.91 -7.57
N VAL A 249 -29.77 -8.88 -6.91
CA VAL A 249 -31.06 -8.91 -6.21
C VAL A 249 -31.98 -7.88 -6.85
N SER A 250 -33.09 -8.35 -7.40
CA SER A 250 -34.20 -7.49 -7.84
C SER A 250 -35.21 -7.40 -6.72
N GLN A 251 -35.46 -6.21 -6.20
CA GLN A 251 -36.41 -5.99 -5.11
C GLN A 251 -37.60 -5.14 -5.57
N ASN A 252 -38.77 -5.67 -5.38
CA ASN A 252 -40.01 -4.89 -5.60
C ASN A 252 -40.17 -3.85 -4.50
N THR A 253 -40.19 -2.58 -4.88
CA THR A 253 -40.22 -1.44 -3.93
C THR A 253 -41.53 -1.33 -3.17
N GLN A 254 -42.65 -1.85 -3.69
CA GLN A 254 -43.95 -1.78 -3.04
C GLN A 254 -44.21 -2.97 -2.09
N THR A 255 -43.87 -4.18 -2.53
CA THR A 255 -44.12 -5.40 -1.75
C THR A 255 -42.96 -5.82 -0.87
N GLY A 256 -41.77 -5.28 -1.12
CA GLY A 256 -40.53 -5.70 -0.46
C GLY A 256 -40.04 -7.10 -0.86
N VAL A 257 -40.74 -7.76 -1.78
CA VAL A 257 -40.35 -9.10 -2.27
C VAL A 257 -39.05 -8.97 -3.07
N ALA A 258 -38.05 -9.78 -2.74
CA ALA A 258 -36.78 -9.84 -3.42
C ALA A 258 -36.64 -11.15 -4.21
N ASP A 259 -36.16 -11.04 -5.44
CA ASP A 259 -35.72 -12.15 -6.26
C ASP A 259 -34.21 -12.07 -6.43
N THR A 260 -33.51 -13.16 -6.07
CA THR A 260 -32.05 -13.19 -6.04
C THR A 260 -31.54 -14.13 -7.11
N THR A 261 -30.71 -13.59 -7.99
CA THR A 261 -29.95 -14.37 -8.97
C THR A 261 -28.47 -14.27 -8.59
N SER A 262 -27.87 -15.38 -8.17
CA SER A 262 -26.44 -15.42 -7.90
C SER A 262 -25.70 -16.01 -9.09
N SER A 263 -24.69 -15.34 -9.56
CA SER A 263 -23.75 -15.87 -10.55
C SER A 263 -22.58 -16.53 -9.81
N ALA A 264 -22.84 -17.72 -9.29
CA ALA A 264 -21.78 -18.62 -8.95
C ALA A 264 -21.42 -19.42 -10.19
N ASN A 265 -20.30 -19.10 -10.83
CA ASN A 265 -19.61 -20.00 -11.77
C ASN A 265 -20.46 -20.71 -12.83
N SER A 266 -20.48 -20.23 -14.02
CA SER A 266 -20.76 -21.09 -15.19
C SER A 266 -19.53 -21.94 -15.52
N GLY A 267 -19.17 -22.91 -14.67
CA GLY A 267 -18.20 -23.97 -14.95
C GLY A 267 -16.71 -23.62 -14.84
N ASN A 268 -16.30 -22.37 -14.79
CA ASN A 268 -14.91 -21.96 -14.63
C ASN A 268 -14.66 -21.37 -13.24
N LYS A 269 -13.61 -21.82 -12.56
CA LYS A 269 -13.24 -21.30 -11.25
C LYS A 269 -12.81 -19.84 -11.37
N LEU A 270 -13.60 -18.93 -10.77
CA LEU A 270 -13.25 -17.54 -10.69
C LEU A 270 -12.16 -17.34 -9.64
N GLN A 271 -11.12 -16.56 -9.98
CA GLN A 271 -9.99 -16.30 -9.09
C GLN A 271 -9.51 -14.87 -9.26
N LEU A 272 -8.96 -14.33 -8.19
CA LEU A 272 -8.19 -13.08 -8.26
C LEU A 272 -6.71 -13.43 -8.49
N GLU A 273 -5.99 -12.53 -9.11
CA GLU A 273 -4.57 -12.71 -9.42
C GLU A 273 -3.79 -11.45 -9.02
N ILE A 274 -2.52 -11.63 -8.65
CA ILE A 274 -1.55 -10.56 -8.45
C ILE A 274 -0.47 -10.61 -9.53
N PRO A 275 0.06 -9.44 -9.97
CA PRO A 275 1.02 -9.39 -11.05
C PRO A 275 2.42 -9.79 -10.61
N HIS A 276 3.22 -10.29 -11.54
CA HIS A 276 4.67 -10.26 -11.42
C HIS A 276 5.15 -8.83 -11.31
N SER A 277 6.03 -8.55 -10.34
CA SER A 277 6.56 -7.21 -10.13
C SER A 277 8.09 -7.25 -10.12
N TYR A 278 8.70 -6.29 -10.78
CA TYR A 278 10.14 -6.14 -10.90
C TYR A 278 10.54 -4.75 -10.45
N GLY A 279 11.61 -4.66 -9.69
CA GLY A 279 12.14 -3.39 -9.25
C GLY A 279 13.65 -3.31 -9.46
N VAL A 280 14.13 -2.15 -9.87
CA VAL A 280 15.56 -1.81 -9.89
C VAL A 280 15.75 -0.43 -9.29
N GLY A 281 16.75 -0.30 -8.41
CA GLY A 281 17.06 0.95 -7.74
C GLY A 281 18.55 1.19 -7.60
N PHE A 282 18.90 2.47 -7.57
CA PHE A 282 20.26 2.94 -7.36
C PHE A 282 20.27 3.93 -6.21
N MET A 283 21.21 3.79 -5.29
CA MET A 283 21.41 4.69 -4.17
C MET A 283 22.87 5.09 -4.05
N TYR A 284 23.15 6.36 -4.27
CA TYR A 284 24.45 6.96 -3.98
C TYR A 284 24.45 7.48 -2.55
N ASN A 285 25.45 7.12 -1.78
CA ASN A 285 25.66 7.53 -0.40
C ASN A 285 27.04 8.18 -0.24
N ASN A 286 27.04 9.45 0.16
CA ASN A 286 28.27 10.17 0.52
C ASN A 286 28.38 10.27 2.05
N ASN A 287 29.19 9.39 2.63
CA ASN A 287 29.56 9.39 4.04
C ASN A 287 28.37 9.48 5.03
N ASN A 288 27.24 8.87 4.68
CA ASN A 288 25.95 8.96 5.42
C ASN A 288 25.43 10.39 5.64
N LYS A 289 25.98 11.38 4.94
CA LYS A 289 25.53 12.78 5.01
C LYS A 289 24.52 13.12 3.94
N VAL A 290 24.75 12.64 2.74
CA VAL A 290 23.87 12.85 1.58
C VAL A 290 23.64 11.52 0.90
N LYS A 291 22.38 11.17 0.72
CA LYS A 291 21.95 10.02 -0.06
C LYS A 291 21.01 10.48 -1.14
N VAL A 292 21.23 10.03 -2.36
CA VAL A 292 20.35 10.31 -3.51
C VAL A 292 20.12 9.01 -4.24
N GLY A 293 18.86 8.73 -4.55
CA GLY A 293 18.53 7.50 -5.22
C GLY A 293 17.38 7.62 -6.19
N VAL A 294 17.29 6.62 -7.06
CA VAL A 294 16.23 6.45 -8.03
C VAL A 294 15.80 5.00 -8.05
N ASP A 295 14.49 4.76 -8.02
CA ASP A 295 13.86 3.45 -8.18
C ASP A 295 12.94 3.43 -9.39
N TYR A 296 12.96 2.32 -10.12
CA TYR A 296 11.99 1.98 -11.13
C TYR A 296 11.31 0.67 -10.77
N ASN A 297 9.98 0.67 -10.78
CA ASN A 297 9.16 -0.51 -10.50
C ASN A 297 8.19 -0.76 -11.65
N LEU A 298 8.15 -2.01 -12.11
CA LEU A 298 7.23 -2.53 -13.12
C LEU A 298 6.34 -3.60 -12.51
N GLN A 299 5.02 -3.44 -12.61
CA GLN A 299 4.04 -4.48 -12.27
C GLN A 299 3.27 -4.88 -13.54
N GLN A 300 3.33 -6.15 -13.91
CA GLN A 300 2.74 -6.67 -15.15
C GLN A 300 1.23 -6.94 -15.00
N TRP A 301 0.47 -5.88 -14.73
CA TRP A 301 -1.00 -5.98 -14.58
C TRP A 301 -1.71 -6.36 -15.88
N SER A 302 -1.13 -6.07 -17.05
CA SER A 302 -1.71 -6.43 -18.35
C SER A 302 -1.90 -7.94 -18.54
N LYS A 303 -1.13 -8.76 -17.81
CA LYS A 303 -1.18 -10.22 -17.83
C LYS A 303 -2.13 -10.81 -16.78
N VAL A 304 -2.66 -9.98 -15.89
CA VAL A 304 -3.56 -10.39 -14.81
C VAL A 304 -4.96 -10.54 -15.35
N LYS A 305 -5.56 -11.71 -15.10
CA LYS A 305 -6.98 -11.95 -15.35
C LYS A 305 -7.81 -11.41 -14.20
N HIS A 306 -8.97 -10.87 -14.53
CA HIS A 306 -9.87 -10.32 -13.52
C HIS A 306 -11.32 -10.67 -13.84
N PRO A 307 -12.12 -11.02 -12.82
CA PRO A 307 -13.54 -11.30 -13.04
C PRO A 307 -14.27 -10.00 -13.40
N VAL A 308 -15.04 -10.08 -14.49
CA VAL A 308 -15.87 -8.98 -15.00
C VAL A 308 -17.30 -9.45 -15.18
N SER A 309 -18.25 -8.54 -14.97
CA SER A 309 -19.65 -8.78 -15.25
C SER A 309 -19.91 -8.57 -16.74
N VAL A 310 -20.45 -9.59 -17.40
CA VAL A 310 -20.83 -9.56 -18.81
C VAL A 310 -22.33 -9.89 -18.91
N GLY A 311 -23.09 -9.11 -19.67
CA GLY A 311 -24.52 -9.35 -19.90
C GLY A 311 -25.39 -8.16 -19.50
N GLY A 312 -26.48 -7.94 -20.25
CA GLY A 312 -27.38 -6.81 -20.12
C GLY A 312 -28.77 -7.15 -19.58
N ASP A 313 -29.33 -8.31 -19.79
CA ASP A 313 -30.77 -8.59 -19.65
C ASP A 313 -31.07 -9.53 -18.45
N GLY A 314 -30.61 -9.17 -17.26
CA GLY A 314 -30.98 -9.92 -16.05
C GLY A 314 -30.21 -11.23 -15.86
N THR A 315 -29.39 -11.65 -16.83
CA THR A 315 -28.45 -12.78 -16.69
C THR A 315 -27.10 -12.27 -16.21
N ALA A 316 -26.80 -12.49 -14.94
CA ALA A 316 -25.51 -12.15 -14.37
C ALA A 316 -24.45 -13.20 -14.80
N LEU A 317 -23.74 -12.91 -15.86
CA LEU A 317 -22.55 -13.67 -16.20
C LEU A 317 -21.33 -12.99 -15.58
N TYR A 318 -20.64 -13.72 -14.70
CA TYR A 318 -19.40 -13.29 -14.09
C TYR A 318 -18.29 -14.20 -14.59
N GLN A 319 -17.36 -13.67 -15.34
CA GLN A 319 -16.33 -14.47 -16.02
C GLN A 319 -14.98 -13.81 -15.97
N MET A 320 -13.91 -14.61 -16.08
CA MET A 320 -12.54 -14.13 -16.15
C MET A 320 -12.29 -13.47 -17.51
N ALA A 321 -11.71 -12.26 -17.48
CA ALA A 321 -11.30 -11.52 -18.67
C ALA A 321 -9.82 -11.14 -18.59
N GLU A 322 -9.16 -11.12 -19.74
CA GLU A 322 -7.80 -10.65 -19.95
C GLU A 322 -7.80 -9.19 -20.44
N GLY A 323 -6.67 -8.49 -20.27
CA GLY A 323 -6.50 -7.14 -20.81
C GLY A 323 -7.34 -6.06 -20.12
N VAL A 324 -7.85 -6.37 -18.92
CA VAL A 324 -8.64 -5.43 -18.09
C VAL A 324 -7.76 -4.32 -17.50
N PHE A 325 -6.45 -4.53 -17.46
CA PHE A 325 -5.47 -3.61 -16.89
C PHE A 325 -4.35 -3.29 -17.88
N ASN A 326 -3.64 -2.19 -17.63
CA ASN A 326 -2.35 -1.86 -18.25
C ASN A 326 -1.22 -2.19 -17.27
N ASP A 327 0.01 -2.30 -17.76
CA ASP A 327 1.18 -2.41 -16.89
C ASP A 327 1.39 -1.13 -16.09
N ARG A 328 1.74 -1.29 -14.82
CA ARG A 328 2.01 -0.17 -13.93
C ARG A 328 3.51 0.08 -13.84
N HIS A 329 3.92 1.25 -14.29
CA HIS A 329 5.30 1.75 -14.20
C HIS A 329 5.36 2.84 -13.13
N LYS A 330 6.25 2.70 -12.16
CA LYS A 330 6.49 3.73 -11.15
C LYS A 330 7.98 4.11 -11.16
N ILE A 331 8.26 5.40 -11.29
CA ILE A 331 9.59 5.96 -11.13
C ILE A 331 9.58 6.83 -9.88
N THR A 332 10.56 6.64 -9.00
CA THR A 332 10.73 7.42 -7.77
C THR A 332 12.13 7.99 -7.71
N LEU A 333 12.24 9.27 -7.41
CA LEU A 333 13.49 9.97 -7.12
C LEU A 333 13.41 10.52 -5.70
N GLY A 334 14.46 10.31 -4.90
CA GLY A 334 14.46 10.80 -3.53
C GLY A 334 15.86 11.06 -2.99
N THR A 335 15.89 11.83 -1.92
CA THR A 335 17.14 12.21 -1.23
C THR A 335 16.94 12.23 0.27
N GLU A 336 18.00 11.88 1.00
CA GLU A 336 18.15 12.07 2.45
C GLU A 336 19.42 12.85 2.72
N ILE A 337 19.31 13.89 3.57
CA ILE A 337 20.43 14.71 4.02
C ILE A 337 20.49 14.68 5.55
N CYS A 338 21.59 14.24 6.12
CA CYS A 338 21.89 14.27 7.55
C CYS A 338 23.23 14.98 7.78
N PRO A 339 23.25 16.28 8.09
CA PRO A 339 24.49 17.04 8.19
C PRO A 339 25.51 16.48 9.18
N GLY A 340 25.02 15.82 10.24
CA GLY A 340 25.91 15.21 11.24
C GLY A 340 25.15 14.40 12.28
N ALA A 341 25.04 13.10 12.08
CA ALA A 341 24.31 12.19 12.99
C ALA A 341 24.84 12.22 14.44
N GLU A 342 26.14 12.46 14.63
CA GLU A 342 26.80 12.50 15.95
C GLU A 342 27.03 13.94 16.46
N SER A 343 26.49 14.96 15.77
CA SER A 343 26.66 16.36 16.15
C SER A 343 25.98 16.65 17.49
N ARG A 344 26.57 17.56 18.28
CA ARG A 344 25.92 18.11 19.49
C ARG A 344 24.69 18.94 19.15
N SER A 345 24.65 19.55 17.97
CA SER A 345 23.49 20.35 17.49
C SER A 345 22.33 19.44 17.10
N PHE A 346 21.17 19.65 17.68
CA PHE A 346 19.95 18.90 17.38
C PHE A 346 19.58 18.99 15.90
N ILE A 347 19.61 20.18 15.32
CA ILE A 347 19.24 20.45 13.90
C ILE A 347 20.15 19.65 12.94
N LYS A 348 21.44 19.50 13.26
CA LYS A 348 22.38 18.73 12.42
C LYS A 348 22.14 17.22 12.48
N ARG A 349 21.49 16.73 13.53
CA ARG A 349 21.13 15.29 13.68
C ARG A 349 19.83 14.90 12.98
N ILE A 350 18.98 15.87 12.65
CA ILE A 350 17.76 15.63 11.90
C ILE A 350 18.12 15.12 10.51
N ARG A 351 17.41 14.08 10.06
CA ARG A 351 17.46 13.57 8.70
C ARG A 351 16.39 14.30 7.88
N TYR A 352 16.79 15.07 6.91
CA TYR A 352 15.92 15.80 5.98
C TYR A 352 15.71 14.95 4.75
N ARG A 353 14.47 14.74 4.35
CA ARG A 353 14.11 13.87 3.24
C ARG A 353 13.19 14.58 2.28
N ALA A 354 13.35 14.28 1.00
CA ALA A 354 12.45 14.74 -0.04
C ALA A 354 12.37 13.68 -1.15
N GLY A 355 11.24 13.60 -1.83
CA GLY A 355 11.08 12.69 -2.94
C GLY A 355 9.91 13.06 -3.84
N VAL A 356 9.99 12.58 -5.06
CA VAL A 356 8.94 12.72 -6.08
C VAL A 356 8.76 11.39 -6.80
N SER A 357 7.54 11.09 -7.25
CA SER A 357 7.31 9.95 -8.12
C SER A 357 6.23 10.20 -9.15
N TYR A 358 6.33 9.42 -10.22
CA TYR A 358 5.33 9.31 -11.26
C TYR A 358 4.93 7.86 -11.42
N THR A 359 3.61 7.60 -11.52
CA THR A 359 3.07 6.25 -11.76
C THR A 359 2.13 6.31 -12.97
N SER A 360 2.34 5.40 -13.93
CA SER A 360 1.46 5.24 -15.09
C SER A 360 0.10 4.67 -14.70
N PRO A 361 -0.97 4.98 -15.45
CA PRO A 361 -2.28 4.41 -15.22
C PRO A 361 -2.28 2.90 -15.49
N TYR A 362 -2.61 2.10 -14.49
CA TYR A 362 -2.76 0.65 -14.66
C TYR A 362 -4.22 0.22 -14.79
N LEU A 363 -5.15 0.98 -14.23
CA LEU A 363 -6.58 0.73 -14.37
C LEU A 363 -7.05 1.09 -15.78
N LYS A 364 -7.97 0.31 -16.31
CA LYS A 364 -8.80 0.67 -17.46
C LYS A 364 -10.25 0.85 -17.00
N ILE A 365 -10.86 1.95 -17.36
CA ILE A 365 -12.24 2.27 -17.03
C ILE A 365 -13.03 2.35 -18.33
N GLY A 366 -13.77 1.27 -18.64
CA GLY A 366 -14.31 1.08 -19.98
C GLY A 366 -13.15 0.94 -21.01
N ASN A 367 -13.18 1.76 -22.06
CA ASN A 367 -12.14 1.78 -23.09
C ASN A 367 -11.07 2.87 -22.89
N GLN A 368 -10.98 3.45 -21.69
CA GLN A 368 -10.09 4.56 -21.41
C GLN A 368 -9.11 4.21 -20.30
N ASP A 369 -7.94 4.84 -20.35
CA ASP A 369 -6.95 4.73 -19.27
C ASP A 369 -7.47 5.45 -18.03
N GLY A 370 -7.29 4.78 -16.88
CA GLY A 370 -7.56 5.34 -15.58
C GLY A 370 -6.61 6.48 -15.19
N PRO A 371 -6.55 6.87 -13.91
CA PRO A 371 -5.75 7.99 -13.48
C PRO A 371 -4.26 7.67 -13.48
N LYS A 372 -3.45 8.63 -13.91
CA LYS A 372 -2.02 8.71 -13.64
C LYS A 372 -1.79 9.37 -12.29
N GLU A 373 -0.74 8.96 -11.60
CA GLU A 373 -0.39 9.48 -10.27
C GLU A 373 0.90 10.28 -10.34
N PHE A 374 0.85 11.50 -9.80
CA PHE A 374 2.01 12.28 -9.43
C PHE A 374 2.03 12.44 -7.92
N SER A 375 3.18 12.25 -7.30
CA SER A 375 3.31 12.49 -5.88
C SER A 375 4.65 13.13 -5.51
N ALA A 376 4.61 13.91 -4.44
CA ALA A 376 5.78 14.55 -3.85
C ALA A 376 5.70 14.46 -2.33
N SER A 377 6.83 14.24 -1.68
CA SER A 377 6.90 14.17 -0.23
C SER A 377 8.10 14.94 0.32
N VAL A 378 7.92 15.40 1.56
CA VAL A 378 8.99 15.98 2.38
C VAL A 378 8.88 15.36 3.76
N GLY A 379 10.00 14.99 4.36
CA GLY A 379 9.99 14.32 5.65
C GLY A 379 11.19 14.67 6.52
N PHE A 380 11.01 14.39 7.81
CA PHE A 380 12.01 14.59 8.85
C PHE A 380 12.16 13.30 9.67
N GLY A 381 13.40 12.84 9.83
CA GLY A 381 13.75 11.80 10.79
C GLY A 381 14.39 12.43 12.01
N ILE A 382 13.64 12.51 13.11
CA ILE A 382 14.04 13.17 14.35
C ILE A 382 14.59 12.12 15.30
N PRO A 383 15.90 12.13 15.65
CA PRO A 383 16.45 11.16 16.58
C PRO A 383 15.95 11.45 18.00
N ILE A 384 15.40 10.42 18.65
CA ILE A 384 14.98 10.45 20.04
C ILE A 384 16.17 9.96 20.87
N MET A 385 16.81 10.90 21.59
CA MET A 385 17.98 10.63 22.43
C MET A 385 17.50 10.18 23.80
N ASN A 386 17.94 9.01 24.25
CA ASN A 386 17.85 8.63 25.67
C ASN A 386 19.25 8.42 26.25
N ALA A 387 19.35 8.37 27.60
CA ALA A 387 20.63 8.24 28.32
C ALA A 387 21.37 6.93 28.02
N TYR A 388 20.69 5.90 27.52
CA TYR A 388 21.23 4.54 27.37
C TYR A 388 21.48 4.09 25.95
N ASN A 389 20.71 4.60 24.95
CA ASN A 389 20.96 4.28 23.55
C ASN A 389 20.07 5.11 22.61
N SER A 390 20.67 6.01 21.88
CA SER A 390 20.01 7.06 21.11
C SER A 390 19.79 6.66 19.65
N ARG A 391 19.06 5.57 19.41
CA ARG A 391 18.86 5.08 18.03
C ARG A 391 17.41 5.09 17.56
N SER A 392 16.45 5.44 18.44
CA SER A 392 15.05 5.57 18.05
C SER A 392 14.84 6.83 17.22
N ILE A 393 13.97 6.76 16.22
CA ILE A 393 13.73 7.85 15.27
C ILE A 393 12.23 8.08 15.15
N LEU A 394 11.80 9.33 15.33
CA LEU A 394 10.46 9.76 14.96
C LEU A 394 10.50 10.27 13.52
N ASN A 395 9.80 9.59 12.63
CA ASN A 395 9.67 9.95 11.22
C ASN A 395 8.34 10.70 11.03
N ILE A 396 8.39 11.92 10.53
CA ILE A 396 7.21 12.74 10.20
C ILE A 396 7.36 13.13 8.74
N SER A 397 6.36 12.87 7.91
CA SER A 397 6.40 13.30 6.51
C SER A 397 5.04 13.77 6.02
N GLY A 398 5.07 14.86 5.23
CA GLY A 398 3.96 15.33 4.43
C GLY A 398 4.09 14.80 3.01
N LYS A 399 3.00 14.28 2.45
CA LYS A 399 2.95 13.80 1.08
C LYS A 399 1.75 14.41 0.37
N TRP A 400 1.97 14.86 -0.85
CA TRP A 400 0.92 15.26 -1.78
C TRP A 400 0.83 14.23 -2.90
N VAL A 401 -0.41 13.79 -3.20
CA VAL A 401 -0.70 12.86 -4.29
C VAL A 401 -1.77 13.46 -5.18
N ASN A 402 -1.52 13.49 -6.47
CA ASN A 402 -2.47 13.90 -7.49
C ASN A 402 -2.78 12.73 -8.40
N LEU A 403 -4.01 12.22 -8.33
CA LEU A 403 -4.57 11.27 -9.28
C LEU A 403 -5.36 12.03 -10.33
N LYS A 404 -4.90 12.02 -11.57
CA LYS A 404 -5.51 12.75 -12.68
C LYS A 404 -5.81 11.83 -13.84
N SER A 405 -7.08 11.82 -14.25
CA SER A 405 -7.54 11.26 -15.52
C SER A 405 -8.16 12.36 -16.39
N GLY A 406 -8.16 12.17 -17.70
CA GLY A 406 -8.71 13.16 -18.63
C GLY A 406 -10.22 13.39 -18.49
N GLN A 407 -10.99 12.34 -18.16
CA GLN A 407 -12.46 12.35 -18.18
C GLN A 407 -13.11 11.93 -16.84
N PHE A 408 -12.32 11.45 -15.86
CA PHE A 408 -12.81 10.97 -14.58
C PHE A 408 -12.47 11.94 -13.45
N ILE A 409 -12.89 11.60 -12.25
CA ILE A 409 -12.65 12.35 -11.02
C ILE A 409 -11.14 12.62 -10.84
N THR A 410 -10.79 13.87 -10.60
CA THR A 410 -9.43 14.25 -10.18
C THR A 410 -9.37 14.25 -8.67
N GLU A 411 -8.39 13.57 -8.10
CA GLU A 411 -8.15 13.52 -6.66
C GLU A 411 -6.85 14.23 -6.31
N ASN A 412 -6.91 15.11 -5.30
CA ASN A 412 -5.75 15.72 -4.67
C ASN A 412 -5.75 15.33 -3.19
N THR A 413 -4.79 14.50 -2.80
CA THR A 413 -4.67 14.02 -1.43
C THR A 413 -3.46 14.64 -0.77
N PHE A 414 -3.66 15.24 0.40
CA PHE A 414 -2.62 15.64 1.32
C PHE A 414 -2.60 14.68 2.49
N MET A 415 -1.46 14.05 2.72
CA MET A 415 -1.27 13.03 3.73
C MET A 415 -0.16 13.45 4.70
N LEU A 416 -0.43 13.34 5.98
CA LEU A 416 0.56 13.43 7.06
C LEU A 416 0.84 12.02 7.57
N ASN A 417 2.09 11.58 7.48
CA ASN A 417 2.52 10.29 8.00
C ASN A 417 3.37 10.50 9.24
N ILE A 418 3.13 9.68 10.25
CA ILE A 418 3.90 9.62 11.49
C ILE A 418 4.35 8.18 11.69
N GLY A 419 5.66 7.97 11.72
CA GLY A 419 6.28 6.67 11.97
C GLY A 419 7.22 6.75 13.16
N LEU A 420 7.23 5.73 13.99
CA LEU A 420 8.08 5.66 15.16
C LEU A 420 8.91 4.38 15.13
N THR A 421 10.19 4.56 14.86
CA THR A 421 11.19 3.49 14.85
C THR A 421 11.84 3.41 16.23
N PHE A 422 11.53 2.36 16.98
CA PHE A 422 12.23 2.00 18.22
C PHE A 422 13.41 1.09 17.87
N ASN A 423 14.58 1.42 18.37
CA ASN A 423 15.77 0.60 18.21
C ASN A 423 16.42 0.44 19.58
N GLU A 424 16.23 -0.73 20.18
CA GLU A 424 16.68 -1.02 21.54
C GLU A 424 17.68 -2.18 21.58
N ARG A 425 18.61 -2.13 22.51
CA ARG A 425 19.47 -3.27 22.82
C ARG A 425 18.67 -4.35 23.54
N TRP A 426 18.40 -5.45 22.88
CA TRP A 426 17.57 -6.51 23.48
C TRP A 426 18.40 -7.73 23.96
N PHE A 427 19.44 -8.10 23.27
CA PHE A 427 20.20 -9.32 23.54
C PHE A 427 21.49 -9.07 24.34
N ALA A 428 21.66 -7.91 24.98
CA ALA A 428 22.82 -7.61 25.79
C ALA A 428 22.73 -8.35 27.13
N LYS A 429 23.77 -9.11 27.48
CA LYS A 429 23.89 -9.68 28.84
C LYS A 429 24.02 -8.54 29.85
N TRP A 430 23.14 -8.50 30.84
CA TRP A 430 23.26 -7.60 31.97
C TRP A 430 24.55 -7.98 32.72
N LYS A 431 25.50 -7.07 32.84
CA LYS A 431 26.56 -7.21 33.82
C LYS A 431 25.91 -6.89 35.17
N VAL A 432 25.83 -7.87 36.04
CA VAL A 432 25.54 -7.66 37.45
C VAL A 432 26.87 -7.15 38.04
N GLU A 433 26.91 -5.87 38.40
CA GLU A 433 27.98 -5.28 39.22
C GLU A 433 27.67 -5.57 40.67
#